data_5de4f52439e91b3cf856db5b240c4644
#
_entry.id   5de4f52439e91b3cf856db5b240c4644
#
_cell.length_a   1.000
_cell.length_b   1.000
_cell.length_c   1.000
_cell.angle_alpha   90.00
_cell.angle_beta   90.00
_cell.angle_gamma   90.00
#
_symmetry.space_group_name_H-M   'P 1'
#
loop_
_entity.id
_entity.type
_entity.pdbx_description
1 polymer ?
#
loop_
_entity_poly.entity_id
_entity_poly.type
_entity_poly.pdbx_seq_one_letter_code
_entity_poly.pdbx_strand_id
1 'polypeptide(L)'
;MNKTKKRMLIILSTIILLVGIKAFWVSCATRGHGSFEKEKKEIVRRANYLTSKVATTPQQLLGEMPSGIGTQFQGEWALYTCSMTCAALANIAILYPQNKETAIKFIGQIIDIAMSEEIREYDKLRWGEDPMDGIYGVLLQSSGMDD
;
A
#
# COMPACT_ATOMS: atom_id res chain seq x y z
N MET A 1 39.17 -37.75 28.51
CA MET A 1 38.89 -36.31 28.47
C MET A 1 38.22 -35.91 29.77
N ASN A 2 38.80 -34.96 30.49
CA ASN A 2 38.34 -34.56 31.84
C ASN A 2 36.91 -33.94 31.74
N LYS A 3 36.01 -34.24 32.68
CA LYS A 3 34.60 -33.75 32.70
C LYS A 3 34.50 -32.21 32.47
N THR A 4 35.46 -31.47 33.03
CA THR A 4 35.54 -30.01 32.88
C THR A 4 35.83 -29.58 31.44
N LYS A 5 36.77 -30.27 30.76
CA LYS A 5 37.07 -29.98 29.34
C LYS A 5 35.87 -30.27 28.41
N LYS A 6 35.10 -31.35 28.72
CA LYS A 6 33.87 -31.66 27.94
C LYS A 6 32.77 -30.60 28.12
N ARG A 7 32.59 -30.08 29.35
CA ARG A 7 31.63 -29.00 29.62
C ARG A 7 32.03 -27.69 28.90
N MET A 8 33.30 -27.30 28.98
CA MET A 8 33.80 -26.11 28.29
C MET A 8 33.61 -26.22 26.77
N LEU A 9 33.84 -27.38 26.18
CA LEU A 9 33.65 -27.59 24.75
C LEU A 9 32.18 -27.45 24.32
N ILE A 10 31.26 -27.97 25.14
CA ILE A 10 29.81 -27.83 24.91
C ILE A 10 29.40 -26.36 24.99
N ILE A 11 29.84 -25.63 26.02
CA ILE A 11 29.53 -24.21 26.17
C ILE A 11 30.04 -23.40 24.96
N LEU A 12 31.29 -23.65 24.57
CA LEU A 12 31.88 -22.95 23.41
C LEU A 12 31.15 -23.23 22.11
N SER A 13 30.77 -24.49 21.86
CA SER A 13 30.02 -24.89 20.68
C SER A 13 28.62 -24.24 20.66
N THR A 14 27.96 -24.15 21.83
CA THR A 14 26.65 -23.46 21.92
C THR A 14 26.75 -21.99 21.66
N ILE A 15 27.79 -21.29 22.13
CA ILE A 15 28.03 -19.89 21.87
C ILE A 15 28.27 -19.67 20.37
N ILE A 16 29.13 -20.48 19.73
CA ILE A 16 29.40 -20.40 18.30
C ILE A 16 28.11 -20.61 17.48
N LEU A 17 27.26 -21.57 17.87
CA LEU A 17 25.99 -21.83 17.22
C LEU A 17 25.04 -20.63 17.33
N LEU A 18 24.90 -20.04 18.52
CA LEU A 18 24.05 -18.88 18.75
C LEU A 18 24.52 -17.65 17.96
N VAL A 19 25.83 -17.41 17.90
CA VAL A 19 26.42 -16.33 17.09
C VAL A 19 26.19 -16.59 15.59
N GLY A 20 26.33 -17.84 15.14
CA GLY A 20 26.05 -18.24 13.76
C GLY A 20 24.59 -18.03 13.37
N ILE A 21 23.65 -18.40 14.24
CA ILE A 21 22.21 -18.17 14.04
C ILE A 21 21.91 -16.66 13.94
N LYS A 22 22.45 -15.84 14.86
CA LYS A 22 22.27 -14.38 14.81
C LYS A 22 22.85 -13.78 13.53
N ALA A 23 24.06 -14.16 13.15
CA ALA A 23 24.70 -13.69 11.93
C ALA A 23 23.90 -14.09 10.68
N PHE A 24 23.35 -15.29 10.64
CA PHE A 24 22.44 -15.74 9.57
C PHE A 24 21.17 -14.90 9.50
N TRP A 25 20.50 -14.66 10.63
CA TRP A 25 19.30 -13.84 10.69
C TRP A 25 19.55 -12.39 10.22
N VAL A 26 20.62 -11.77 10.71
CA VAL A 26 21.03 -10.43 10.27
C VAL A 26 21.33 -10.42 8.76
N SER A 27 22.05 -11.41 8.26
CA SER A 27 22.38 -11.54 6.84
C SER A 27 21.11 -11.73 5.98
N CYS A 28 20.12 -12.50 6.43
CA CYS A 28 18.84 -12.64 5.74
C CYS A 28 18.04 -11.34 5.76
N ALA A 29 17.99 -10.65 6.90
CA ALA A 29 17.29 -9.37 7.03
C ALA A 29 17.93 -8.26 6.18
N THR A 30 19.24 -8.26 6.01
CA THR A 30 19.96 -7.24 5.23
C THR A 30 20.08 -7.56 3.74
N ARG A 31 19.95 -8.83 3.34
CA ARG A 31 19.99 -9.23 1.92
C ARG A 31 18.84 -8.69 1.07
N GLY A 32 17.74 -8.22 1.71
CA GLY A 32 16.62 -7.57 1.02
C GLY A 32 16.92 -6.14 0.53
N HIS A 33 17.98 -5.51 1.00
CA HIS A 33 18.35 -4.14 0.62
C HIS A 33 19.22 -4.19 -0.62
N GLY A 34 18.57 -4.22 -1.79
CA GLY A 34 19.22 -3.92 -3.06
C GLY A 34 19.86 -2.52 -3.03
N SER A 35 20.71 -2.17 -4.02
CA SER A 35 21.20 -0.79 -4.06
C SER A 35 19.98 0.16 -4.08
N PHE A 36 20.02 1.26 -3.35
CA PHE A 36 18.96 2.28 -3.27
C PHE A 36 18.40 2.65 -4.66
N GLU A 37 19.25 2.77 -5.66
CA GLU A 37 18.82 3.07 -7.03
C GLU A 37 18.02 1.94 -7.69
N LYS A 38 18.32 0.69 -7.40
CA LYS A 38 17.58 -0.46 -7.92
C LYS A 38 16.20 -0.53 -7.25
N GLU A 39 16.17 -0.30 -5.95
CA GLU A 39 14.93 -0.28 -5.15
C GLU A 39 14.01 0.87 -5.58
N LYS A 40 14.57 2.06 -5.79
CA LYS A 40 13.87 3.23 -6.32
C LYS A 40 13.23 2.95 -7.69
N LYS A 41 13.98 2.39 -8.63
CA LYS A 41 13.46 2.01 -9.95
C LYS A 41 12.30 1.03 -9.84
N GLU A 42 12.42 0.05 -8.94
CA GLU A 42 11.37 -0.94 -8.72
C GLU A 42 10.11 -0.32 -8.10
N ILE A 43 10.26 0.59 -7.13
CA ILE A 43 9.14 1.31 -6.50
C ILE A 43 8.39 2.14 -7.56
N VAL A 44 9.11 2.92 -8.35
CA VAL A 44 8.51 3.74 -9.43
C VAL A 44 7.84 2.85 -10.48
N ARG A 45 8.44 1.74 -10.85
CA ARG A 45 7.85 0.77 -11.79
C ARG A 45 6.53 0.20 -11.27
N ARG A 46 6.49 -0.19 -9.99
CA ARG A 46 5.26 -0.70 -9.34
C ARG A 46 4.19 0.38 -9.25
N ALA A 47 4.57 1.61 -8.90
CA ALA A 47 3.64 2.73 -8.87
C ALA A 47 3.02 2.99 -10.24
N ASN A 48 3.82 3.04 -11.30
CA ASN A 48 3.32 3.21 -12.67
C ASN A 48 2.37 2.08 -13.09
N TYR A 49 2.69 0.83 -12.71
CA TYR A 49 1.80 -0.30 -12.96
C TYR A 49 0.46 -0.14 -12.21
N LEU A 50 0.48 0.16 -10.92
CA LEU A 50 -0.74 0.38 -10.14
C LEU A 50 -1.54 1.55 -10.70
N THR A 51 -0.89 2.66 -11.01
CA THR A 51 -1.54 3.83 -11.61
C THR A 51 -2.23 3.49 -12.94
N SER A 52 -1.58 2.70 -13.80
CA SER A 52 -2.19 2.27 -15.06
C SER A 52 -3.42 1.37 -14.89
N LYS A 53 -3.55 0.73 -13.73
CA LYS A 53 -4.71 -0.12 -13.39
C LYS A 53 -5.82 0.65 -12.68
N VAL A 54 -5.47 1.66 -11.89
CA VAL A 54 -6.40 2.41 -11.05
C VAL A 54 -6.88 3.70 -11.73
N ALA A 55 -6.00 4.45 -12.38
CA ALA A 55 -6.34 5.69 -13.11
C ALA A 55 -6.97 5.36 -14.48
N THR A 56 -8.09 4.66 -14.47
CA THR A 56 -8.85 4.23 -15.66
C THR A 56 -10.24 4.89 -15.65
N THR A 57 -11.30 4.14 -15.92
CA THR A 57 -12.67 4.58 -15.66
C THR A 57 -13.24 3.87 -14.44
N PRO A 58 -14.23 4.45 -13.75
CA PRO A 58 -14.88 3.80 -12.60
C PRO A 58 -15.35 2.38 -12.91
N GLN A 59 -15.97 2.18 -14.08
CA GLN A 59 -16.50 0.88 -14.52
C GLN A 59 -15.38 -0.13 -14.75
N GLN A 60 -14.26 0.27 -15.34
CA GLN A 60 -13.11 -0.60 -15.56
C GLN A 60 -12.48 -0.99 -14.22
N LEU A 61 -12.32 -0.03 -13.29
CA LEU A 61 -11.80 -0.30 -11.97
C LEU A 61 -12.68 -1.29 -11.20
N LEU A 62 -14.01 -1.08 -11.20
CA LEU A 62 -14.97 -2.02 -10.60
C LEU A 62 -14.88 -3.42 -11.22
N GLY A 63 -14.72 -3.50 -12.53
CA GLY A 63 -14.57 -4.79 -13.23
C GLY A 63 -13.31 -5.58 -12.85
N GLU A 64 -12.25 -4.92 -12.40
CA GLU A 64 -11.02 -5.56 -11.91
C GLU A 64 -11.15 -6.02 -10.44
N MET A 65 -12.18 -5.55 -9.71
CA MET A 65 -12.39 -5.92 -8.32
C MET A 65 -13.05 -7.30 -8.16
N PRO A 66 -12.74 -8.02 -7.06
CA PRO A 66 -13.34 -9.32 -6.81
C PRO A 66 -14.87 -9.26 -6.72
N SER A 67 -15.58 -10.01 -7.56
CA SER A 67 -17.05 -10.04 -7.62
C SER A 67 -17.68 -11.17 -6.78
N GLY A 68 -16.88 -12.10 -6.28
CA GLY A 68 -17.38 -13.31 -5.61
C GLY A 68 -18.11 -13.11 -4.29
N ILE A 69 -18.05 -11.90 -3.71
CA ILE A 69 -18.65 -11.55 -2.40
C ILE A 69 -19.83 -10.56 -2.54
N GLY A 70 -20.18 -10.17 -3.77
CA GLY A 70 -21.28 -9.23 -4.05
C GLY A 70 -20.78 -7.86 -4.53
N THR A 71 -21.64 -7.15 -5.26
CA THR A 71 -21.33 -5.86 -5.89
C THR A 71 -20.97 -4.76 -4.90
N GLN A 72 -21.59 -4.77 -3.72
CA GLN A 72 -21.28 -3.83 -2.64
C GLN A 72 -19.81 -3.89 -2.21
N PHE A 73 -19.17 -5.05 -2.23
CA PHE A 73 -17.76 -5.18 -1.88
C PHE A 73 -16.85 -4.72 -3.02
N GLN A 74 -17.29 -4.76 -4.26
CA GLN A 74 -16.50 -4.23 -5.38
C GLN A 74 -16.24 -2.72 -5.22
N GLY A 75 -17.27 -1.94 -4.86
CA GLY A 75 -17.12 -0.51 -4.60
C GLY A 75 -16.20 -0.21 -3.41
N GLU A 76 -16.37 -0.93 -2.31
CA GLU A 76 -15.50 -0.80 -1.12
C GLU A 76 -14.03 -1.11 -1.47
N TRP A 77 -13.78 -2.20 -2.20
CA TRP A 77 -12.42 -2.56 -2.64
C TRP A 77 -11.85 -1.56 -3.64
N ALA A 78 -12.66 -1.02 -4.55
CA ALA A 78 -12.24 0.02 -5.48
C ALA A 78 -11.83 1.29 -4.73
N LEU A 79 -12.63 1.77 -3.78
CA LEU A 79 -12.33 2.94 -2.95
C LEU A 79 -11.06 2.72 -2.11
N TYR A 80 -10.92 1.55 -1.50
CA TYR A 80 -9.72 1.20 -0.74
C TYR A 80 -8.47 1.20 -1.64
N THR A 81 -8.57 0.63 -2.83
CA THR A 81 -7.49 0.60 -3.82
C THR A 81 -7.09 2.00 -4.27
N CYS A 82 -8.05 2.89 -4.53
CA CYS A 82 -7.82 4.30 -4.82
C CYS A 82 -7.06 4.98 -3.68
N SER A 83 -7.54 4.84 -2.45
CA SER A 83 -6.93 5.45 -1.26
C SER A 83 -5.48 5.01 -1.05
N MET A 84 -5.22 3.71 -1.12
CA MET A 84 -3.87 3.17 -0.96
C MET A 84 -2.93 3.60 -2.09
N THR A 85 -3.44 3.70 -3.32
CA THR A 85 -2.66 4.16 -4.46
C THR A 85 -2.32 5.64 -4.33
N CYS A 86 -3.26 6.49 -3.91
CA CYS A 86 -3.00 7.90 -3.61
C CYS A 86 -1.94 8.07 -2.52
N ALA A 87 -2.04 7.31 -1.42
CA ALA A 87 -1.04 7.35 -0.35
C ALA A 87 0.36 6.94 -0.85
N ALA A 88 0.45 5.91 -1.69
CA ALA A 88 1.72 5.50 -2.29
C ALA A 88 2.30 6.57 -3.22
N LEU A 89 1.46 7.21 -4.05
CA LEU A 89 1.87 8.30 -4.96
C LEU A 89 2.30 9.54 -4.17
N ALA A 90 1.63 9.88 -3.07
CA ALA A 90 2.03 10.98 -2.19
C ALA A 90 3.43 10.74 -1.58
N ASN A 91 3.71 9.52 -1.12
CA ASN A 91 5.05 9.14 -0.65
C ASN A 91 6.09 9.25 -1.78
N ILE A 92 5.76 8.84 -2.99
CA ILE A 92 6.65 8.98 -4.16
C ILE A 92 6.91 10.46 -4.47
N ALA A 93 5.90 11.31 -4.42
CA ALA A 93 6.06 12.75 -4.65
C ALA A 93 7.01 13.41 -3.65
N ILE A 94 7.00 12.93 -2.39
CA ILE A 94 7.89 13.42 -1.33
C ILE A 94 9.31 12.87 -1.49
N LEU A 95 9.44 11.56 -1.68
CA LEU A 95 10.74 10.88 -1.69
C LEU A 95 11.50 11.03 -3.01
N TYR A 96 10.79 11.25 -4.11
CA TYR A 96 11.35 11.32 -5.47
C TYR A 96 10.85 12.58 -6.20
N PRO A 97 11.41 13.77 -5.92
CA PRO A 97 10.93 15.06 -6.44
C PRO A 97 10.78 15.11 -7.96
N GLN A 98 11.59 14.34 -8.71
CA GLN A 98 11.48 14.24 -10.16
C GLN A 98 10.16 13.58 -10.65
N ASN A 99 9.46 12.85 -9.78
CA ASN A 99 8.18 12.21 -10.07
C ASN A 99 6.97 12.98 -9.52
N LYS A 100 7.21 14.13 -8.83
CA LYS A 100 6.20 14.86 -8.08
C LYS A 100 5.01 15.29 -8.94
N GLU A 101 5.26 15.96 -10.05
CA GLU A 101 4.19 16.46 -10.94
C GLU A 101 3.32 15.33 -11.49
N THR A 102 3.98 14.25 -11.93
CA THR A 102 3.28 13.06 -12.43
C THR A 102 2.44 12.41 -11.33
N ALA A 103 2.98 12.29 -10.11
CA ALA A 103 2.26 11.72 -8.98
C ALA A 103 1.03 12.56 -8.61
N ILE A 104 1.17 13.89 -8.52
CA ILE A 104 0.05 14.80 -8.22
C ILE A 104 -1.06 14.70 -9.29
N LYS A 105 -0.68 14.69 -10.57
CA LYS A 105 -1.65 14.51 -11.66
C LYS A 105 -2.45 13.22 -11.49
N PHE A 106 -1.79 12.10 -11.22
CA PHE A 106 -2.48 10.83 -11.05
C PHE A 106 -3.31 10.77 -9.75
N ILE A 107 -2.87 11.41 -8.66
CA ILE A 107 -3.67 11.54 -7.45
C ILE A 107 -4.99 12.23 -7.77
N GLY A 108 -4.98 13.36 -8.50
CA GLY A 108 -6.20 14.05 -8.92
C GLY A 108 -7.14 13.13 -9.70
N GLN A 109 -6.64 12.44 -10.72
CA GLN A 109 -7.44 11.50 -11.51
C GLN A 109 -8.05 10.36 -10.67
N ILE A 110 -7.28 9.82 -9.71
CA ILE A 110 -7.74 8.73 -8.84
C ILE A 110 -8.78 9.23 -7.84
N ILE A 111 -8.65 10.47 -7.35
CA ILE A 111 -9.67 11.10 -6.50
C ILE A 111 -10.97 11.26 -7.28
N ASP A 112 -10.92 11.77 -8.51
CA ASP A 112 -12.11 11.91 -9.36
C ASP A 112 -12.82 10.56 -9.56
N ILE A 113 -12.06 9.48 -9.79
CA ILE A 113 -12.61 8.12 -9.89
C ILE A 113 -13.23 7.68 -8.57
N ALA A 114 -12.53 7.85 -7.45
CA ALA A 114 -13.01 7.46 -6.13
C ALA A 114 -14.29 8.19 -5.73
N MET A 115 -14.42 9.45 -6.16
CA MET A 115 -15.59 10.31 -5.90
C MET A 115 -16.71 10.14 -6.93
N SER A 116 -16.55 9.28 -7.94
CA SER A 116 -17.58 9.02 -8.94
C SER A 116 -18.80 8.31 -8.34
N GLU A 117 -19.97 8.53 -8.94
CA GLU A 117 -21.22 7.94 -8.50
C GLU A 117 -21.15 6.40 -8.51
N GLU A 118 -20.52 5.83 -9.53
CA GLU A 118 -20.40 4.38 -9.68
C GLU A 118 -19.61 3.73 -8.54
N ILE A 119 -18.55 4.39 -8.06
CA ILE A 119 -17.78 3.87 -6.91
C ILE A 119 -18.58 4.05 -5.62
N ARG A 120 -19.30 5.16 -5.44
CA ARG A 120 -20.08 5.47 -4.24
C ARG A 120 -21.41 4.69 -4.13
N GLU A 121 -21.85 4.05 -5.20
CA GLU A 121 -23.11 3.29 -5.24
C GLU A 121 -23.17 2.21 -4.15
N TYR A 122 -22.04 1.62 -3.76
CA TYR A 122 -22.01 0.62 -2.69
C TYR A 122 -22.40 1.19 -1.33
N ASP A 123 -22.07 2.45 -1.06
CA ASP A 123 -22.46 3.14 0.19
C ASP A 123 -23.95 3.48 0.18
N LYS A 124 -24.49 3.91 -0.96
CA LYS A 124 -25.95 4.09 -1.13
C LYS A 124 -26.69 2.79 -0.86
N LEU A 125 -26.20 1.67 -1.39
CA LEU A 125 -26.82 0.36 -1.16
C LEU A 125 -26.72 -0.11 0.30
N ARG A 126 -25.63 0.25 0.97
CA ARG A 126 -25.38 -0.17 2.36
C ARG A 126 -26.07 0.70 3.40
N TRP A 127 -26.07 2.02 3.20
CA TRP A 127 -26.51 3.01 4.20
C TRP A 127 -27.81 3.71 3.83
N GLY A 128 -28.30 3.53 2.60
CA GLY A 128 -29.53 4.13 2.11
C GLY A 128 -29.40 5.59 1.66
N GLU A 129 -28.20 6.17 1.73
CA GLU A 129 -27.92 7.55 1.32
C GLU A 129 -26.55 7.67 0.65
N ASP A 130 -26.39 8.68 -0.22
CA ASP A 130 -25.09 9.00 -0.81
C ASP A 130 -24.19 9.66 0.26
N PRO A 131 -22.94 9.20 0.43
CA PRO A 131 -22.00 9.82 1.37
C PRO A 131 -21.80 11.33 1.13
N MET A 132 -22.00 11.80 -0.11
CA MET A 132 -21.87 13.23 -0.44
C MET A 132 -23.08 14.07 0.00
N ASP A 133 -24.26 13.45 0.15
CA ASP A 133 -25.49 14.14 0.52
C ASP A 133 -25.81 14.01 2.02
N GLY A 134 -25.19 13.06 2.71
CA GLY A 134 -25.44 12.73 4.11
C GLY A 134 -24.46 13.37 5.10
N ILE A 135 -24.43 12.82 6.32
CA ILE A 135 -23.55 13.26 7.42
C ILE A 135 -22.07 13.28 7.01
N TYR A 136 -21.65 12.36 6.15
CA TYR A 136 -20.27 12.29 5.65
C TYR A 136 -19.92 13.45 4.71
N GLY A 137 -20.88 13.93 3.90
CA GLY A 137 -20.72 15.12 3.07
C GLY A 137 -20.43 16.36 3.92
N VAL A 138 -21.13 16.52 5.05
CA VAL A 138 -20.89 17.60 6.01
C VAL A 138 -19.50 17.50 6.64
N LEU A 139 -19.02 16.30 6.95
CA LEU A 139 -17.68 16.10 7.52
C LEU A 139 -16.56 16.37 6.48
N LEU A 140 -16.77 16.03 5.22
CA LEU A 140 -15.83 16.34 4.15
C LEU A 140 -15.77 17.84 3.87
N GLN A 141 -16.91 18.53 3.82
CA GLN A 141 -16.99 19.98 3.70
C GLN A 141 -16.37 20.71 4.90
N SER A 142 -16.61 20.21 6.12
CA SER A 142 -16.02 20.80 7.33
C SER A 142 -14.51 20.59 7.45
N SER A 143 -13.92 19.67 6.70
CA SER A 143 -12.47 19.41 6.69
C SER A 143 -11.66 20.34 5.77
N GLY A 144 -12.32 21.32 5.11
CA GLY A 144 -11.62 22.32 4.30
C GLY A 144 -11.13 21.80 2.95
N MET A 145 -11.80 20.82 2.38
CA MET A 145 -11.53 20.36 1.00
C MET A 145 -12.22 21.23 -0.07
N ASP A 146 -12.73 22.40 0.30
CA ASP A 146 -13.43 23.34 -0.57
C ASP A 146 -12.53 24.46 -1.12
N ASP A 147 -11.19 24.26 -1.24
CA ASP A 147 -10.27 25.20 -1.89
C ASP A 147 -9.36 24.52 -2.92
#